data_2d65090f5fe62193e6863bd354cf858a
#
_entry.id   2d65090f5fe62193e6863bd354cf858a
#
_cell.length_a   1.000
_cell.length_b   1.000
_cell.length_c   1.000
_cell.angle_alpha   90.00
_cell.angle_beta   90.00
_cell.angle_gamma   90.00
#
_symmetry.space_group_name_H-M   'P 1'
#
loop_
_entity.id
_entity.type
_entity.pdbx_description
1 polymer ?
#
loop_
_entity_poly.entity_id
_entity_poly.type
_entity_poly.pdbx_seq_one_letter_code
_entity_poly.pdbx_strand_id
1 'polypeptide(L)'
;MQFSGTVEIAAPRDRVWSFLMDPNEVGSCGPGVETIEVIDADHFKAKAKVGVGFISARFVVDMTVAERNEPELAVLKAHGQAPGSAVDATANRHLDGPAEGPTTMDWSADVTISGTLASVGARMIEGTANKMIGQTFDCIKAKLEAG
;
A
#
# COMPACT_ATOMS: atom_id res chain seq x y z
N MET A 1 1.52 -11.89 -9.29
CA MET A 1 1.06 -10.72 -10.07
C MET A 1 1.96 -9.55 -9.80
N GLN A 2 2.22 -8.77 -10.82
CA GLN A 2 3.05 -7.58 -10.69
C GLN A 2 2.25 -6.34 -11.05
N PHE A 3 2.43 -5.29 -10.24
CA PHE A 3 1.83 -3.98 -10.47
C PHE A 3 2.94 -2.94 -10.43
N SER A 4 2.81 -1.90 -11.23
CA SER A 4 3.78 -0.80 -11.21
C SER A 4 3.15 0.46 -11.77
N GLY A 5 3.77 1.58 -11.45
CA GLY A 5 3.32 2.87 -11.97
C GLY A 5 4.17 4.00 -11.48
N THR A 6 3.80 5.20 -11.93
CA THR A 6 4.42 6.45 -11.55
C THR A 6 3.34 7.44 -11.18
N VAL A 7 3.51 8.11 -10.04
CA VAL A 7 2.57 9.11 -9.53
C VAL A 7 3.34 10.41 -9.26
N GLU A 8 2.80 11.53 -9.71
CA GLU A 8 3.33 12.85 -9.37
C GLU A 8 2.49 13.48 -8.27
N ILE A 9 3.16 13.94 -7.22
CA ILE A 9 2.52 14.53 -6.05
C ILE A 9 3.05 15.94 -5.87
N ALA A 10 2.15 16.93 -5.85
CA ALA A 10 2.51 18.35 -5.69
C ALA A 10 2.78 18.68 -4.22
N ALA A 11 3.85 18.11 -3.69
CA ALA A 11 4.31 18.31 -2.32
C ALA A 11 5.82 18.07 -2.23
N PRO A 12 6.50 18.66 -1.23
CA PRO A 12 7.93 18.44 -1.03
C PRO A 12 8.25 16.97 -0.75
N ARG A 13 9.40 16.52 -1.23
CA ARG A 13 9.81 15.12 -1.11
C ARG A 13 9.85 14.63 0.34
N ASP A 14 10.37 15.42 1.25
CA ASP A 14 10.44 15.05 2.67
C ASP A 14 9.05 14.88 3.28
N ARG A 15 8.11 15.70 2.86
CA ARG A 15 6.74 15.60 3.33
C ARG A 15 6.06 14.35 2.80
N VAL A 16 6.28 14.02 1.53
CA VAL A 16 5.77 12.79 0.92
C VAL A 16 6.36 11.58 1.65
N TRP A 17 7.67 11.57 1.89
CA TRP A 17 8.33 10.51 2.62
C TRP A 17 7.72 10.32 4.02
N SER A 18 7.61 11.40 4.79
CA SER A 18 7.08 11.34 6.16
C SER A 18 5.65 10.81 6.20
N PHE A 19 4.83 11.21 5.24
CA PHE A 19 3.45 10.72 5.14
C PHE A 19 3.42 9.21 4.83
N LEU A 20 4.20 8.77 3.86
CA LEU A 20 4.22 7.36 3.44
C LEU A 20 4.82 6.44 4.49
N MET A 21 5.70 6.96 5.33
CA MET A 21 6.34 6.17 6.39
C MET A 21 5.58 6.21 7.73
N ASP A 22 4.52 7.00 7.81
CA ASP A 22 3.64 7.04 8.98
C ASP A 22 2.45 6.08 8.75
N PRO A 23 2.40 4.93 9.45
CA PRO A 23 1.34 3.96 9.24
C PRO A 23 -0.07 4.51 9.50
N ASN A 24 -0.22 5.43 10.44
CA ASN A 24 -1.53 6.03 10.75
C ASN A 24 -1.99 6.96 9.63
N GLU A 25 -1.06 7.73 9.05
CA GLU A 25 -1.37 8.64 7.96
C GLU A 25 -1.67 7.90 6.66
N VAL A 26 -0.74 7.06 6.20
CA VAL A 26 -0.91 6.34 4.93
C VAL A 26 -1.99 5.26 5.04
N GLY A 27 -2.13 4.66 6.21
CA GLY A 27 -3.14 3.63 6.44
C GLY A 27 -4.56 4.16 6.36
N SER A 28 -4.77 5.44 6.68
CA SER A 28 -6.08 6.08 6.54
C SER A 28 -6.53 6.16 5.08
N CYS A 29 -5.60 6.01 4.13
CA CYS A 29 -5.88 5.99 2.70
C CYS A 29 -6.12 4.57 2.16
N GLY A 30 -5.88 3.54 2.95
CA GLY A 30 -6.11 2.16 2.53
C GLY A 30 -7.60 1.83 2.48
N PRO A 31 -8.15 1.41 1.32
CA PRO A 31 -9.55 1.03 1.26
C PRO A 31 -9.84 -0.16 2.18
N GLY A 32 -10.88 -0.03 3.00
CA GLY A 32 -11.31 -1.12 3.88
C GLY A 32 -10.49 -1.29 5.16
N VAL A 33 -9.47 -0.49 5.39
CA VAL A 33 -8.68 -0.55 6.63
C VAL A 33 -9.56 -0.13 7.82
N GLU A 34 -9.67 -1.02 8.79
CA GLU A 34 -10.50 -0.81 9.98
C GLU A 34 -9.67 -0.38 11.19
N THR A 35 -8.50 -0.99 11.37
CA THR A 35 -7.59 -0.68 12.49
C THR A 35 -6.15 -0.75 12.07
N ILE A 36 -5.31 0.04 12.74
CA ILE A 36 -3.85 0.02 12.56
C ILE A 36 -3.21 0.00 13.95
N GLU A 37 -2.26 -0.92 14.13
CA GLU A 37 -1.47 -1.03 15.36
C GLU A 37 0.00 -0.92 15.00
N VAL A 38 0.68 0.09 15.53
CA VAL A 38 2.13 0.27 15.34
C VAL A 38 2.83 -0.52 16.43
N ILE A 39 3.64 -1.51 16.04
CA ILE A 39 4.38 -2.37 16.95
C ILE A 39 5.73 -1.74 17.26
N ASP A 40 6.47 -1.34 16.23
CA ASP A 40 7.72 -0.59 16.35
C ASP A 40 7.95 0.22 15.07
N ALA A 41 9.13 0.83 14.92
CA ALA A 41 9.43 1.71 13.79
C ALA A 41 9.34 1.03 12.43
N ASP A 42 9.53 -0.30 12.39
CA ASP A 42 9.57 -1.05 11.14
C ASP A 42 8.47 -2.10 11.02
N HIS A 43 7.64 -2.26 12.04
CA HIS A 43 6.60 -3.28 12.06
C HIS A 43 5.26 -2.69 12.49
N PHE A 44 4.21 -3.01 11.72
CA PHE A 44 2.85 -2.64 12.11
C PHE A 44 1.86 -3.68 11.60
N LYS A 45 0.69 -3.67 12.23
CA LYS A 45 -0.37 -4.61 11.94
C LYS A 45 -1.63 -3.84 11.61
N ALA A 46 -2.36 -4.31 10.60
CA ALA A 46 -3.63 -3.72 10.21
C ALA A 46 -4.71 -4.78 10.08
N LYS A 47 -5.95 -4.38 10.29
CA LYS A 47 -7.11 -5.20 9.96
C LYS A 47 -7.86 -4.48 8.84
N ALA A 48 -8.15 -5.22 7.77
CA ALA A 48 -8.82 -4.67 6.61
C ALA A 48 -9.89 -5.62 6.08
N LYS A 49 -11.02 -5.04 5.69
CA LYS A 49 -12.08 -5.78 5.01
C LYS A 49 -11.96 -5.57 3.51
N VAL A 50 -11.84 -6.66 2.77
CA VAL A 50 -11.64 -6.64 1.33
C VAL A 50 -12.69 -7.49 0.65
N GLY A 51 -13.33 -6.93 -0.37
CA GLY A 51 -14.26 -7.65 -1.24
C GLY A 51 -13.67 -7.86 -2.63
N VAL A 52 -13.66 -9.10 -3.11
CA VAL A 52 -13.20 -9.45 -4.45
C VAL A 52 -14.25 -10.36 -5.08
N GLY A 53 -14.99 -9.83 -6.06
CA GLY A 53 -16.11 -10.53 -6.64
C GLY A 53 -17.17 -10.84 -5.60
N PHE A 54 -17.53 -12.11 -5.43
CA PHE A 54 -18.50 -12.55 -4.44
C PHE A 54 -17.89 -12.89 -3.09
N ILE A 55 -16.56 -12.80 -2.96
CA ILE A 55 -15.84 -13.07 -1.72
C ILE A 55 -15.62 -11.78 -0.96
N SER A 56 -15.94 -11.79 0.34
CA SER A 56 -15.63 -10.71 1.26
C SER A 56 -14.94 -11.32 2.47
N ALA A 57 -13.79 -10.77 2.84
CA ALA A 57 -13.00 -11.32 3.96
C ALA A 57 -12.34 -10.20 4.75
N ARG A 58 -12.14 -10.46 6.05
CA ARG A 58 -11.32 -9.61 6.90
C ARG A 58 -9.93 -10.20 7.02
N PHE A 59 -8.96 -9.41 6.61
CA PHE A 59 -7.55 -9.79 6.67
C PHE A 59 -6.87 -9.15 7.86
N VAL A 60 -6.03 -9.93 8.52
CA VAL A 60 -5.03 -9.42 9.45
C VAL A 60 -3.74 -9.31 8.64
N VAL A 61 -3.20 -8.11 8.54
CA VAL A 61 -2.04 -7.81 7.71
C VAL A 61 -0.87 -7.44 8.61
N ASP A 62 0.22 -8.21 8.49
CA ASP A 62 1.50 -7.88 9.14
C ASP A 62 2.39 -7.19 8.10
N MET A 63 2.87 -6.01 8.43
CA MET A 63 3.70 -5.22 7.53
C MET A 63 5.06 -4.94 8.15
N THR A 64 6.09 -5.04 7.32
CA THR A 64 7.48 -4.80 7.71
C THR A 64 8.12 -3.85 6.71
N VAL A 65 8.81 -2.83 7.21
CA VAL A 65 9.71 -2.02 6.40
C VAL A 65 11.02 -2.78 6.29
N ALA A 66 11.22 -3.45 5.16
CA ALA A 66 12.38 -4.33 4.96
C ALA A 66 13.65 -3.56 4.61
N GLU A 67 13.50 -2.41 3.94
CA GLU A 67 14.61 -1.57 3.54
C GLU A 67 14.18 -0.11 3.55
N ARG A 68 15.06 0.76 4.02
CA ARG A 68 14.80 2.19 4.13
C ARG A 68 16.05 2.96 3.77
N ASN A 69 15.95 3.83 2.77
CA ASN A 69 16.99 4.78 2.40
C ASN A 69 16.31 6.15 2.27
N GLU A 70 16.19 6.83 3.40
CA GLU A 70 15.48 8.11 3.50
C GLU A 70 16.22 9.22 2.76
N PRO A 71 15.53 10.09 2.02
CA PRO A 71 14.11 10.14 1.73
C PRO A 71 13.73 9.53 0.37
N GLU A 72 14.49 8.61 -0.17
CA GLU A 72 14.38 8.17 -1.55
C GLU A 72 13.69 6.82 -1.73
N LEU A 73 14.09 5.81 -0.95
CA LEU A 73 13.69 4.42 -1.22
C LEU A 73 13.12 3.76 0.02
N ALA A 74 12.02 3.04 -0.15
CA ALA A 74 11.50 2.14 0.87
C ALA A 74 11.02 0.85 0.23
N VAL A 75 11.31 -0.27 0.88
CA VAL A 75 10.80 -1.59 0.51
C VAL A 75 9.95 -2.10 1.67
N LEU A 76 8.69 -2.41 1.38
CA LEU A 76 7.75 -2.93 2.36
C LEU A 76 7.35 -4.35 1.99
N LYS A 77 7.24 -5.20 3.03
CA LYS A 77 6.69 -6.54 2.90
C LYS A 77 5.41 -6.63 3.71
N ALA A 78 4.40 -7.23 3.14
CA ALA A 78 3.11 -7.41 3.77
C ALA A 78 2.67 -8.87 3.67
N HIS A 79 2.14 -9.41 4.76
CA HIS A 79 1.52 -10.72 4.79
C HIS A 79 0.11 -10.55 5.37
N GLY A 80 -0.90 -10.81 4.55
CA GLY A 80 -2.29 -10.76 4.95
C GLY A 80 -2.87 -12.14 5.06
N GLN A 81 -3.65 -12.39 6.11
CA GLN A 81 -4.23 -13.69 6.37
C GLN A 81 -5.71 -13.54 6.75
N ALA A 82 -6.54 -14.39 6.15
CA ALA A 82 -7.95 -14.54 6.48
C ALA A 82 -8.27 -16.03 6.47
N PRO A 83 -9.41 -16.47 7.04
CA PRO A 83 -9.76 -17.89 7.00
C PRO A 83 -9.77 -18.44 5.57
N GLY A 84 -8.89 -19.39 5.28
CA GLY A 84 -8.80 -20.04 3.98
C GLY A 84 -8.07 -19.26 2.90
N SER A 85 -7.49 -18.08 3.19
CA SER A 85 -6.82 -17.25 2.19
C SER A 85 -5.59 -16.57 2.75
N ALA A 86 -4.60 -16.32 1.90
CA ALA A 86 -3.41 -15.56 2.26
C ALA A 86 -2.96 -14.68 1.09
N VAL A 87 -2.35 -13.53 1.43
CA VAL A 87 -1.78 -12.59 0.46
C VAL A 87 -0.40 -12.19 0.93
N ASP A 88 0.60 -12.34 0.06
CA ASP A 88 1.95 -11.88 0.31
C ASP A 88 2.32 -10.83 -0.72
N ALA A 89 2.85 -9.72 -0.27
CA ALA A 89 3.23 -8.62 -1.15
C ALA A 89 4.59 -8.04 -0.77
N THR A 90 5.35 -7.66 -1.78
CA THR A 90 6.56 -6.85 -1.62
C THR A 90 6.39 -5.63 -2.49
N ALA A 91 6.48 -4.45 -1.88
CA ALA A 91 6.32 -3.18 -2.56
C ALA A 91 7.57 -2.33 -2.45
N ASN A 92 8.00 -1.77 -3.58
CA ASN A 92 9.11 -0.83 -3.67
C ASN A 92 8.57 0.55 -4.00
N ARG A 93 9.08 1.57 -3.32
CA ARG A 93 8.74 2.98 -3.59
C ARG A 93 10.01 3.79 -3.69
N HIS A 94 10.13 4.53 -4.79
CA HIS A 94 11.25 5.43 -5.04
C HIS A 94 10.73 6.84 -5.26
N LEU A 95 11.23 7.79 -4.49
CA LEU A 95 10.86 9.20 -4.60
C LEU A 95 11.97 9.97 -5.30
N ASP A 96 11.59 10.81 -6.25
CA ASP A 96 12.49 11.62 -7.03
C ASP A 96 11.91 13.03 -7.20
N GLY A 97 12.71 13.95 -7.73
CA GLY A 97 12.30 15.31 -8.00
C GLY A 97 13.02 16.34 -7.11
N PRO A 98 12.74 17.64 -7.33
CA PRO A 98 13.32 18.70 -6.51
C PRO A 98 12.90 18.59 -5.05
N ALA A 99 13.73 19.10 -4.14
CA ALA A 99 13.44 19.07 -2.71
C ALA A 99 12.11 19.76 -2.36
N GLU A 100 11.78 20.82 -3.07
CA GLU A 100 10.55 21.58 -2.87
C GLU A 100 9.33 20.94 -3.53
N GLY A 101 9.53 19.93 -4.34
CA GLY A 101 8.49 19.31 -5.14
C GLY A 101 8.33 19.95 -6.52
N PRO A 102 7.46 19.40 -7.37
CA PRO A 102 6.68 18.19 -7.11
C PRO A 102 7.54 16.95 -6.97
N THR A 103 7.02 15.96 -6.27
CA THR A 103 7.69 14.68 -6.07
C THR A 103 7.12 13.65 -7.02
N THR A 104 8.02 12.91 -7.68
CA THR A 104 7.64 11.78 -8.53
C THR A 104 7.88 10.49 -7.77
N MET A 105 6.87 9.66 -7.64
CA MET A 105 6.98 8.36 -7.00
C MET A 105 6.86 7.26 -8.03
N ASP A 106 7.95 6.52 -8.22
CA ASP A 106 7.94 5.27 -8.97
C ASP A 106 7.71 4.13 -7.98
N TRP A 107 6.76 3.29 -8.28
CA TRP A 107 6.41 2.19 -7.39
C TRP A 107 6.22 0.89 -8.16
N SER A 108 6.47 -0.20 -7.48
CA SER A 108 6.16 -1.54 -7.98
C SER A 108 5.75 -2.44 -6.83
N ALA A 109 4.91 -3.41 -7.12
CA ALA A 109 4.46 -4.38 -6.13
C ALA A 109 4.39 -5.76 -6.77
N ASP A 110 4.87 -6.75 -6.02
CA ASP A 110 4.78 -8.15 -6.40
C ASP A 110 3.86 -8.83 -5.39
N VAL A 111 2.76 -9.44 -5.87
CA VAL A 111 1.68 -9.95 -5.03
C VAL A 111 1.44 -11.41 -5.35
N THR A 112 1.42 -12.24 -4.30
CA THR A 112 1.06 -13.65 -4.39
C THR A 112 -0.18 -13.91 -3.54
N ILE A 113 -1.19 -14.51 -4.14
CA ILE A 113 -2.47 -14.80 -3.48
C ILE A 113 -2.70 -16.29 -3.50
N SER A 114 -3.12 -16.85 -2.37
CA SER A 114 -3.38 -18.27 -2.21
C SER A 114 -4.68 -18.53 -1.47
N GLY A 115 -5.20 -19.77 -1.62
CA GLY A 115 -6.42 -20.20 -0.96
C GLY A 115 -7.68 -19.80 -1.71
N THR A 116 -8.78 -19.65 -0.97
CA THR A 116 -10.10 -19.38 -1.52
C THR A 116 -10.15 -18.11 -2.35
N LEU A 117 -9.45 -17.07 -1.92
CA LEU A 117 -9.41 -15.80 -2.66
C LEU A 117 -8.86 -15.98 -4.07
N ALA A 118 -7.85 -16.84 -4.23
CA ALA A 118 -7.27 -17.10 -5.55
C ALA A 118 -8.27 -17.76 -6.52
N SER A 119 -9.30 -18.40 -6.01
CA SER A 119 -10.31 -19.11 -6.83
C SER A 119 -11.19 -18.19 -7.65
N VAL A 120 -11.26 -16.88 -7.34
CA VAL A 120 -12.06 -15.92 -8.12
C VAL A 120 -11.44 -15.63 -9.49
N GLY A 121 -10.18 -15.98 -9.67
CA GLY A 121 -9.47 -15.80 -10.94
C GLY A 121 -8.64 -14.54 -11.02
N ALA A 122 -7.55 -14.62 -11.80
CA ALA A 122 -6.54 -13.56 -11.89
C ALA A 122 -7.12 -12.22 -12.38
N ARG A 123 -8.03 -12.27 -13.35
CA ARG A 123 -8.63 -11.04 -13.91
C ARG A 123 -9.42 -10.26 -12.87
N MET A 124 -10.22 -10.95 -12.07
CA MET A 124 -11.02 -10.34 -11.01
C MET A 124 -10.13 -9.72 -9.93
N ILE A 125 -9.10 -10.45 -9.52
CA ILE A 125 -8.14 -9.99 -8.52
C ILE A 125 -7.39 -8.76 -9.02
N GLU A 126 -6.90 -8.80 -10.26
CA GLU A 126 -6.18 -7.69 -10.86
C GLU A 126 -7.05 -6.43 -10.97
N GLY A 127 -8.30 -6.57 -11.39
CA GLY A 127 -9.24 -5.45 -11.46
C GLY A 127 -9.50 -4.82 -10.10
N THR A 128 -9.69 -5.62 -9.07
CA THR A 128 -9.90 -5.15 -7.69
C THR A 128 -8.64 -4.46 -7.17
N ALA A 129 -7.47 -5.05 -7.39
CA ALA A 129 -6.20 -4.48 -6.94
C ALA A 129 -5.94 -3.12 -7.60
N ASN A 130 -6.15 -3.00 -8.90
CA ASN A 130 -5.98 -1.72 -9.60
C ASN A 130 -6.93 -0.65 -9.07
N LYS A 131 -8.16 -1.00 -8.77
CA LYS A 131 -9.12 -0.07 -8.18
C LYS A 131 -8.67 0.40 -6.80
N MET A 132 -8.20 -0.51 -5.96
CA MET A 132 -7.71 -0.18 -4.61
C MET A 132 -6.46 0.69 -4.67
N ILE A 133 -5.53 0.40 -5.57
CA ILE A 133 -4.33 1.19 -5.80
C ILE A 133 -4.71 2.62 -6.21
N GLY A 134 -5.62 2.77 -7.16
CA GLY A 134 -6.09 4.08 -7.61
C GLY A 134 -6.73 4.89 -6.49
N GLN A 135 -7.59 4.27 -5.69
CA GLN A 135 -8.24 4.92 -4.55
C GLN A 135 -7.22 5.35 -3.50
N THR A 136 -6.21 4.52 -3.24
CA THR A 136 -5.15 4.82 -2.28
C THR A 136 -4.34 6.03 -2.72
N PHE A 137 -3.91 6.07 -3.97
CA PHE A 137 -3.12 7.19 -4.49
C PHE A 137 -3.93 8.48 -4.59
N ASP A 138 -5.21 8.40 -4.96
CA ASP A 138 -6.07 9.58 -4.96
C ASP A 138 -6.18 10.19 -3.56
N CYS A 139 -6.33 9.36 -2.54
CA CYS A 139 -6.38 9.80 -1.15
C CYS A 139 -5.03 10.41 -0.71
N ILE A 140 -3.92 9.76 -1.02
CA ILE A 140 -2.58 10.25 -0.67
C ILE A 140 -2.33 11.61 -1.31
N LYS A 141 -2.62 11.75 -2.60
CA LYS A 141 -2.46 13.02 -3.31
C LYS A 141 -3.33 14.11 -2.70
N ALA A 142 -4.60 13.81 -2.45
CA ALA A 142 -5.53 14.78 -1.86
C ALA A 142 -5.03 15.30 -0.52
N LYS A 143 -4.52 14.44 0.34
CA LYS A 143 -4.02 14.82 1.66
C LYS A 143 -2.72 15.60 1.60
N LEU A 144 -1.80 15.22 0.74
CA LEU A 144 -0.50 15.87 0.62
C LEU A 144 -0.61 17.20 -0.13
N GLU A 145 -1.46 17.28 -1.16
CA GLU A 145 -1.61 18.49 -1.96
C GLU A 145 -2.50 19.55 -1.31
N ALA A 146 -3.34 19.15 -0.36
CA ALA A 146 -4.23 20.07 0.35
C ALA A 146 -3.53 20.92 1.40
N GLY A 147 -2.35 20.54 1.80
CA GLY A 147 -1.75 21.23 2.86
C GLY A 147 -0.34 21.32 3.00
#